data_5bb5ac433b4d0eadf12d61f15b1cf3e0
#
_entry.id   5bb5ac433b4d0eadf12d61f15b1cf3e0
#
_cell.length_a   1.000
_cell.length_b   1.000
_cell.length_c   1.000
_cell.angle_alpha   90.00
_cell.angle_beta   90.00
_cell.angle_gamma   90.00
#
_symmetry.space_group_name_H-M   'P 1'
#
loop_
_entity.id
_entity.type
_entity.pdbx_description
1 polymer ?
#
loop_
_entity_poly.entity_id
_entity_poly.type
_entity_poly.pdbx_seq_one_letter_code
_entity_poly.pdbx_strand_id
1 'polypeptide(L)'
;TQPVFQLSARMQPYLLVLEQLLVQQNQQLLPAAQQFFLQLLEAEQPAPAVDKRIRQALLYMQDHLAEELDLVMLASKASLSLSQFKQLFRQQLGQSPGQYLTTLRMQHSRTLLLFSNLSVQQIALECGYQSASAFSARFSQFFGQSPQQFRGQQ
;
A
#
# COMPACT_ATOMS: atom_id res chain seq x y z
N THR A 1 19.59 6.05 -2.73
CA THR A 1 18.45 6.37 -1.83
C THR A 1 17.29 6.79 -2.70
N GLN A 2 16.38 5.86 -3.00
CA GLN A 2 15.16 6.20 -3.74
C GLN A 2 14.27 7.07 -2.85
N PRO A 3 13.74 8.18 -3.34
CA PRO A 3 12.81 8.98 -2.58
C PRO A 3 11.52 8.18 -2.35
N VAL A 4 11.09 8.05 -1.11
CA VAL A 4 9.77 7.52 -0.77
C VAL A 4 8.76 8.60 -1.11
N PHE A 5 8.16 8.52 -2.29
CA PHE A 5 7.04 9.38 -2.65
C PHE A 5 5.78 8.83 -1.99
N GLN A 6 5.29 9.51 -0.97
CA GLN A 6 3.89 9.35 -0.59
C GLN A 6 3.04 10.11 -1.61
N LEU A 7 2.47 9.36 -2.53
CA LEU A 7 1.46 9.91 -3.41
C LEU A 7 0.26 10.38 -2.58
N SER A 8 -0.19 11.58 -2.81
CA SER A 8 -1.37 12.10 -2.11
C SER A 8 -2.60 11.23 -2.38
N ALA A 9 -3.58 11.28 -1.50
CA ALA A 9 -4.85 10.57 -1.69
C ALA A 9 -5.53 10.94 -3.03
N ARG A 10 -5.20 12.09 -3.59
CA ARG A 10 -5.68 12.54 -4.92
C ARG A 10 -5.08 11.73 -6.06
N MET A 11 -3.87 11.19 -5.90
CA MET A 11 -3.17 10.43 -6.94
C MET A 11 -3.60 8.96 -7.02
N GLN A 12 -4.19 8.41 -5.96
CA GLN A 12 -4.61 7.01 -5.93
C GLN A 12 -5.58 6.62 -7.06
N PRO A 13 -6.62 7.39 -7.41
CA PRO A 13 -7.49 7.07 -8.53
C PRO A 13 -6.75 6.98 -9.87
N TYR A 14 -5.75 7.83 -10.08
CA TYR A 14 -4.97 7.84 -11.33
C TYR A 14 -4.03 6.65 -11.44
N LEU A 15 -3.45 6.19 -10.31
CA LEU A 15 -2.69 4.94 -10.27
C LEU A 15 -3.56 3.74 -10.65
N LEU A 16 -4.80 3.70 -10.18
CA LEU A 16 -5.77 2.66 -10.54
C LEU A 16 -6.03 2.63 -12.03
N VAL A 17 -6.18 3.79 -12.65
CA VAL A 17 -6.39 3.90 -14.10
C VAL A 17 -5.15 3.44 -14.86
N LEU A 18 -3.95 3.84 -14.44
CA LEU A 18 -2.70 3.38 -15.05
C LEU A 18 -2.51 1.87 -14.95
N GLU A 19 -2.77 1.30 -13.77
CA GLU A 19 -2.72 -0.15 -13.57
C GLU A 19 -3.72 -0.87 -14.49
N GLN A 20 -4.93 -0.36 -14.61
CA GLN A 20 -5.96 -0.94 -15.48
C GLN A 20 -5.56 -0.87 -16.97
N LEU A 21 -4.96 0.23 -17.41
CA LEU A 21 -4.46 0.37 -18.78
C LEU A 21 -3.26 -0.56 -19.05
N LEU A 22 -2.40 -0.79 -18.07
CA LEU A 22 -1.29 -1.74 -18.16
C LEU A 22 -1.79 -3.18 -18.26
N VAL A 23 -2.78 -3.55 -17.44
CA VAL A 23 -3.40 -4.89 -17.47
C VAL A 23 -4.11 -5.15 -18.81
N GLN A 24 -4.84 -4.17 -19.32
CA GLN A 24 -5.57 -4.30 -20.60
C GLN A 24 -4.64 -4.21 -21.82
N GLN A 25 -3.32 -4.04 -21.62
CA GLN A 25 -2.33 -3.86 -22.68
C GLN A 25 -2.74 -2.80 -23.74
N ASN A 26 -3.44 -1.75 -23.29
CA ASN A 26 -3.92 -0.69 -24.17
C ASN A 26 -2.77 0.25 -24.56
N GLN A 27 -1.99 -0.18 -25.55
CA GLN A 27 -0.79 0.51 -26.03
C GLN A 27 -1.09 1.92 -26.57
N GLN A 28 -2.31 2.22 -26.96
CA GLN A 28 -2.67 3.52 -27.51
C GLN A 28 -2.89 4.59 -26.43
N LEU A 29 -3.48 4.22 -25.31
CA LEU A 29 -3.78 5.15 -24.21
C LEU A 29 -2.66 5.26 -23.17
N LEU A 30 -1.80 4.25 -23.08
CA LEU A 30 -0.77 4.18 -22.06
C LEU A 30 0.20 5.38 -22.09
N PRO A 31 0.74 5.82 -23.26
CA PRO A 31 1.64 6.98 -23.30
C PRO A 31 0.96 8.28 -22.85
N ALA A 32 -0.28 8.51 -23.25
CA ALA A 32 -1.06 9.68 -22.83
C ALA A 32 -1.35 9.68 -21.32
N ALA A 33 -1.70 8.51 -20.77
CA ALA A 33 -1.93 8.34 -19.35
C ALA A 33 -0.64 8.54 -18.53
N GLN A 34 0.50 8.05 -19.01
CA GLN A 34 1.81 8.27 -18.38
C GLN A 34 2.19 9.75 -18.39
N GLN A 35 2.03 10.43 -19.52
CA GLN A 35 2.33 11.86 -19.63
C GLN A 35 1.44 12.71 -18.71
N PHE A 36 0.15 12.40 -18.65
CA PHE A 36 -0.78 13.06 -17.74
C PHE A 36 -0.41 12.81 -16.27
N PHE A 37 -0.01 11.58 -15.92
CA PHE A 37 0.43 11.25 -14.58
C PHE A 37 1.69 12.02 -14.17
N LEU A 38 2.66 12.16 -15.08
CA LEU A 38 3.86 12.97 -14.84
C LEU A 38 3.52 14.44 -14.62
N GLN A 39 2.61 15.02 -15.40
CA GLN A 39 2.15 16.38 -15.18
C GLN A 39 1.46 16.58 -13.83
N LEU A 40 0.67 15.57 -13.38
CA LEU A 40 0.07 15.60 -12.06
C LEU A 40 1.12 15.54 -10.95
N LEU A 41 2.16 14.70 -11.11
CA LEU A 41 3.26 14.63 -10.14
C LEU A 41 4.04 15.96 -10.05
N GLU A 42 4.25 16.62 -11.17
CA GLU A 42 4.92 17.95 -11.22
C GLU A 42 4.05 19.04 -10.58
N ALA A 43 2.73 18.94 -10.70
CA ALA A 43 1.77 19.88 -10.10
C ALA A 43 1.54 19.63 -8.60
N GLU A 44 1.91 18.45 -8.09
CA GLU A 44 1.81 18.18 -6.65
C GLU A 44 2.87 18.98 -5.89
N GLN A 45 2.40 19.81 -4.97
CA GLN A 45 3.29 20.40 -3.98
C GLN A 45 3.90 19.28 -3.13
N PRO A 46 5.20 19.34 -2.82
CA PRO A 46 5.81 18.35 -1.96
C PRO A 46 5.01 18.25 -0.66
N ALA A 47 4.48 17.05 -0.39
CA ALA A 47 3.80 16.79 0.88
C ALA A 47 4.71 17.24 2.03
N PRO A 48 4.17 17.82 3.11
CA PRO A 48 4.99 18.24 4.25
C PRO A 48 5.88 17.08 4.66
N ALA A 49 7.17 17.36 4.85
CA ALA A 49 8.17 16.33 5.07
C ALA A 49 7.77 15.47 6.28
N VAL A 50 7.48 14.19 6.04
CA VAL A 50 7.17 13.24 7.11
C VAL A 50 8.35 13.19 8.07
N ASP A 51 8.08 13.25 9.38
CA ASP A 51 9.09 13.12 10.44
C ASP A 51 10.00 11.92 10.13
N LYS A 52 11.32 12.11 10.25
CA LYS A 52 12.32 11.10 9.94
C LYS A 52 12.05 9.78 10.69
N ARG A 53 11.58 9.85 11.92
CA ARG A 53 11.26 8.69 12.77
C ARG A 53 10.09 7.88 12.21
N ILE A 54 9.03 8.58 11.78
CA ILE A 54 7.88 7.94 11.12
C ILE A 54 8.28 7.37 9.78
N ARG A 55 9.09 8.08 8.98
CA ARG A 55 9.60 7.58 7.70
C ARG A 55 10.37 6.26 7.85
N GLN A 56 11.21 6.14 8.87
CA GLN A 56 11.93 4.89 9.16
C GLN A 56 10.96 3.74 9.48
N ALA A 57 9.91 4.02 10.26
CA ALA A 57 8.88 3.01 10.55
C ALA A 57 8.11 2.61 9.28
N LEU A 58 7.79 3.56 8.40
CA LEU A 58 7.10 3.27 7.13
C LEU A 58 7.94 2.37 6.21
N LEU A 59 9.23 2.67 6.07
CA LEU A 59 10.16 1.82 5.29
C LEU A 59 10.24 0.43 5.88
N TYR A 60 10.37 0.32 7.18
CA TYR A 60 10.41 -0.98 7.85
C TYR A 60 9.14 -1.79 7.64
N MET A 61 7.96 -1.15 7.73
CA MET A 61 6.69 -1.80 7.45
C MET A 61 6.59 -2.31 6.00
N GLN A 62 7.10 -1.54 5.02
CA GLN A 62 7.10 -1.92 3.61
C GLN A 62 7.99 -3.14 3.33
N ASP A 63 9.17 -3.19 3.98
CA ASP A 63 10.13 -4.25 3.77
C ASP A 63 9.75 -5.57 4.49
N HIS A 64 8.84 -5.50 5.48
CA HIS A 64 8.50 -6.64 6.36
C HIS A 64 6.99 -6.93 6.37
N LEU A 65 6.31 -6.77 5.22
CA LEU A 65 4.85 -6.95 5.12
C LEU A 65 4.35 -8.34 5.51
N ALA A 66 5.15 -9.37 5.23
CA ALA A 66 4.83 -10.75 5.54
C ALA A 66 4.99 -11.10 7.04
N GLU A 67 5.71 -10.27 7.79
CA GLU A 67 6.03 -10.55 9.19
C GLU A 67 4.95 -10.04 10.15
N GLU A 68 4.91 -10.62 11.33
CA GLU A 68 4.11 -10.08 12.44
C GLU A 68 4.83 -8.86 13.01
N LEU A 69 4.31 -7.65 12.68
CA LEU A 69 4.91 -6.40 13.10
C LEU A 69 4.38 -5.96 14.47
N ASP A 70 5.26 -5.94 15.46
CA ASP A 70 4.97 -5.39 16.78
C ASP A 70 5.08 -3.85 16.76
N LEU A 71 4.00 -3.17 17.13
CA LEU A 71 3.97 -1.71 17.23
C LEU A 71 4.90 -1.17 18.32
N VAL A 72 5.16 -1.94 19.38
CA VAL A 72 6.11 -1.56 20.44
C VAL A 72 7.53 -1.55 19.87
N MET A 73 7.89 -2.53 19.08
CA MET A 73 9.17 -2.60 18.40
C MET A 73 9.33 -1.45 17.40
N LEU A 74 8.30 -1.12 16.62
CA LEU A 74 8.32 0.01 15.69
C LEU A 74 8.50 1.36 16.43
N ALA A 75 7.79 1.56 17.54
CA ALA A 75 7.94 2.74 18.37
C ALA A 75 9.36 2.86 18.95
N SER A 76 9.92 1.76 19.44
CA SER A 76 11.29 1.70 19.94
C SER A 76 12.33 2.06 18.87
N LYS A 77 12.19 1.52 17.65
CA LYS A 77 13.02 1.89 16.49
C LYS A 77 12.94 3.38 16.16
N ALA A 78 11.78 3.99 16.39
CA ALA A 78 11.57 5.42 16.23
C ALA A 78 12.03 6.26 17.44
N SER A 79 12.59 5.62 18.49
CA SER A 79 12.95 6.27 19.77
C SER A 79 11.77 7.01 20.42
N LEU A 80 10.58 6.42 20.34
CA LEU A 80 9.34 6.94 20.90
C LEU A 80 8.69 5.90 21.81
N SER A 81 7.90 6.38 22.79
CA SER A 81 6.95 5.50 23.47
C SER A 81 5.85 5.09 22.50
N LEU A 82 5.18 3.97 22.76
CA LEU A 82 4.07 3.48 21.91
C LEU A 82 2.97 4.54 21.74
N SER A 83 2.66 5.28 22.80
CA SER A 83 1.64 6.34 22.77
C SER A 83 2.08 7.51 21.88
N GLN A 84 3.30 7.99 22.05
CA GLN A 84 3.87 9.06 21.21
C GLN A 84 3.96 8.64 19.74
N PHE A 85 4.38 7.40 19.49
CA PHE A 85 4.45 6.86 18.13
C PHE A 85 3.07 6.85 17.45
N LYS A 86 2.03 6.30 18.12
CA LYS A 86 0.67 6.28 17.58
C LYS A 86 0.12 7.69 17.33
N GLN A 87 0.36 8.61 18.23
CA GLN A 87 -0.08 10.01 18.11
C GLN A 87 0.60 10.69 16.92
N LEU A 88 1.93 10.65 16.86
CA LEU A 88 2.71 11.28 15.78
C LEU A 88 2.38 10.67 14.42
N PHE A 89 2.24 9.34 14.36
CA PHE A 89 1.85 8.61 13.14
C PHE A 89 0.49 9.09 12.63
N ARG A 90 -0.51 9.19 13.53
CA ARG A 90 -1.85 9.66 13.19
C ARG A 90 -1.87 11.14 12.76
N GLN A 91 -1.10 11.99 13.42
CA GLN A 91 -0.98 13.41 13.05
C GLN A 91 -0.43 13.59 11.64
N GLN A 92 0.54 12.77 11.26
CA GLN A 92 1.21 12.90 9.96
C GLN A 92 0.51 12.17 8.82
N LEU A 93 -0.12 11.03 9.09
CA LEU A 93 -0.67 10.15 8.06
C LEU A 93 -2.20 10.05 8.10
N GLY A 94 -2.85 10.69 9.06
CA GLY A 94 -4.32 10.68 9.19
C GLY A 94 -4.91 9.34 9.65
N GLN A 95 -4.10 8.31 9.86
CA GLN A 95 -4.52 6.94 10.21
C GLN A 95 -3.59 6.31 11.24
N SER A 96 -4.06 5.27 11.91
CA SER A 96 -3.23 4.53 12.87
C SER A 96 -2.18 3.65 12.16
N PRO A 97 -1.07 3.29 12.84
CA PRO A 97 -0.07 2.37 12.26
C PRO A 97 -0.65 1.04 11.81
N GLY A 98 -1.60 0.47 12.56
CA GLY A 98 -2.26 -0.79 12.18
C GLY A 98 -3.16 -0.67 10.94
N GLN A 99 -3.88 0.43 10.81
CA GLN A 99 -4.67 0.73 9.60
C GLN A 99 -3.77 0.91 8.39
N TYR A 100 -2.66 1.62 8.55
CA TYR A 100 -1.67 1.81 7.49
C TYR A 100 -1.06 0.48 7.03
N LEU A 101 -0.64 -0.38 7.96
CA LEU A 101 -0.12 -1.71 7.64
C LEU A 101 -1.16 -2.56 6.89
N THR A 102 -2.43 -2.52 7.31
CA THR A 102 -3.51 -3.20 6.60
C THR A 102 -3.64 -2.67 5.17
N THR A 103 -3.60 -1.37 4.98
CA THR A 103 -3.64 -0.75 3.64
C THR A 103 -2.49 -1.21 2.77
N LEU A 104 -1.25 -1.21 3.29
CA LEU A 104 -0.08 -1.69 2.57
C LEU A 104 -0.21 -3.16 2.15
N ARG A 105 -0.65 -4.03 3.07
CA ARG A 105 -0.87 -5.45 2.80
C ARG A 105 -1.93 -5.67 1.72
N MET A 106 -3.01 -4.92 1.75
CA MET A 106 -4.08 -5.01 0.75
C MET A 106 -3.62 -4.52 -0.62
N GLN A 107 -2.90 -3.40 -0.69
CA GLN A 107 -2.32 -2.90 -1.94
C GLN A 107 -1.31 -3.88 -2.53
N HIS A 108 -0.43 -4.44 -1.71
CA HIS A 108 0.53 -5.47 -2.14
C HIS A 108 -0.18 -6.73 -2.66
N SER A 109 -1.19 -7.21 -1.94
CA SER A 109 -1.98 -8.38 -2.36
C SER A 109 -2.69 -8.16 -3.69
N ARG A 110 -3.18 -6.96 -3.92
CA ARG A 110 -3.79 -6.57 -5.20
C ARG A 110 -2.77 -6.66 -6.34
N THR A 111 -1.57 -6.14 -6.16
CA THR A 111 -0.49 -6.26 -7.14
C THR A 111 -0.14 -7.72 -7.43
N LEU A 112 -0.05 -8.56 -6.40
CA LEU A 112 0.22 -9.99 -6.58
C LEU A 112 -0.93 -10.71 -7.32
N LEU A 113 -2.19 -10.36 -7.05
CA LEU A 113 -3.34 -10.91 -7.76
C LEU A 113 -3.35 -10.54 -9.24
N LEU A 114 -2.89 -9.32 -9.59
CA LEU A 114 -2.86 -8.81 -10.96
C LEU A 114 -1.67 -9.35 -11.77
N PHE A 115 -0.50 -9.45 -11.15
CA PHE A 115 0.76 -9.65 -11.88
C PHE A 115 1.51 -10.93 -11.53
N SER A 116 0.91 -11.84 -10.74
CA SER A 116 1.52 -13.12 -10.42
C SER A 116 0.54 -14.29 -10.57
N ASN A 117 1.10 -15.50 -10.74
CA ASN A 117 0.34 -16.75 -10.75
C ASN A 117 0.24 -17.41 -9.38
N LEU A 118 0.55 -16.68 -8.30
CA LEU A 118 0.48 -17.20 -6.94
C LEU A 118 -0.96 -17.53 -6.56
N SER A 119 -1.15 -18.64 -5.86
CA SER A 119 -2.46 -18.99 -5.30
C SER A 119 -2.88 -17.97 -4.24
N VAL A 120 -4.19 -17.87 -3.98
CA VAL A 120 -4.72 -16.99 -2.92
C VAL A 120 -4.10 -17.30 -1.56
N GLN A 121 -3.78 -18.58 -1.30
CA GLN A 121 -3.11 -19.00 -0.08
C GLN A 121 -1.67 -18.49 0.01
N GLN A 122 -0.90 -18.56 -1.08
CA GLN A 122 0.45 -18.01 -1.14
C GLN A 122 0.44 -16.49 -0.97
N ILE A 123 -0.47 -15.79 -1.65
CA ILE A 123 -0.64 -14.34 -1.50
C ILE A 123 -0.99 -13.96 -0.05
N ALA A 124 -1.84 -14.73 0.61
CA ALA A 124 -2.16 -14.50 2.02
C ALA A 124 -0.89 -14.52 2.89
N LEU A 125 -0.03 -15.53 2.70
CA LEU A 125 1.24 -15.65 3.44
C LEU A 125 2.19 -14.49 3.13
N GLU A 126 2.37 -14.15 1.85
CA GLU A 126 3.20 -13.00 1.41
C GLU A 126 2.72 -11.66 1.98
N CYS A 127 1.43 -11.55 2.28
CA CYS A 127 0.84 -10.37 2.88
C CYS A 127 0.71 -10.45 4.42
N GLY A 128 1.35 -11.44 5.07
CA GLY A 128 1.39 -11.57 6.52
C GLY A 128 0.09 -12.05 7.16
N TYR A 129 -0.72 -12.84 6.42
CA TYR A 129 -1.91 -13.52 6.94
C TYR A 129 -1.63 -15.00 7.13
N GLN A 130 -1.98 -15.54 8.30
CA GLN A 130 -1.78 -16.95 8.63
C GLN A 130 -2.75 -17.88 7.90
N SER A 131 -3.86 -17.37 7.35
CA SER A 131 -4.82 -18.17 6.61
C SER A 131 -5.41 -17.41 5.42
N ALA A 132 -5.69 -18.15 4.34
CA ALA A 132 -6.38 -17.63 3.17
C ALA A 132 -7.81 -17.13 3.51
N SER A 133 -8.45 -17.71 4.50
CA SER A 133 -9.78 -17.30 4.96
C SER A 133 -9.76 -15.91 5.60
N ALA A 134 -8.85 -15.66 6.56
CA ALA A 134 -8.68 -14.36 7.20
C ALA A 134 -8.28 -13.28 6.17
N PHE A 135 -7.37 -13.63 5.26
CA PHE A 135 -6.99 -12.77 4.15
C PHE A 135 -8.17 -12.41 3.25
N SER A 136 -8.93 -13.43 2.77
CA SER A 136 -10.05 -13.21 1.84
C SER A 136 -11.16 -12.36 2.48
N ALA A 137 -11.44 -12.56 3.76
CA ALA A 137 -12.39 -11.73 4.49
C ALA A 137 -11.93 -10.26 4.55
N ARG A 138 -10.65 -10.03 4.86
CA ARG A 138 -10.07 -8.68 4.92
C ARG A 138 -10.03 -8.03 3.54
N PHE A 139 -9.64 -8.79 2.51
CA PHE A 139 -9.60 -8.32 1.14
C PHE A 139 -11.00 -7.91 0.66
N SER A 140 -12.01 -8.74 0.90
CA SER A 140 -13.40 -8.44 0.53
C SER A 140 -13.94 -7.21 1.26
N GLN A 141 -13.60 -7.04 2.53
CA GLN A 141 -13.96 -5.84 3.30
C GLN A 141 -13.30 -4.57 2.72
N PHE A 142 -12.07 -4.69 2.22
CA PHE A 142 -11.30 -3.55 1.73
C PHE A 142 -11.67 -3.15 0.29
N PHE A 143 -11.86 -4.15 -0.60
CA PHE A 143 -12.10 -3.92 -2.03
C PHE A 143 -13.54 -4.20 -2.49
N GLY A 144 -14.42 -4.66 -1.61
CA GLY A 144 -15.82 -4.94 -1.93
C GLY A 144 -16.06 -6.25 -2.70
N GLN A 145 -15.00 -7.03 -2.99
CA GLN A 145 -15.07 -8.31 -3.72
C GLN A 145 -13.99 -9.28 -3.27
N SER A 146 -14.23 -10.58 -3.47
CA SER A 146 -13.25 -11.59 -3.07
C SER A 146 -11.99 -11.58 -3.94
N PRO A 147 -10.84 -12.08 -3.44
CA PRO A 147 -9.62 -12.20 -4.23
C PRO A 147 -9.79 -12.99 -5.52
N GLN A 148 -10.61 -14.04 -5.50
CA GLN A 148 -10.91 -14.85 -6.69
C GLN A 148 -11.72 -14.09 -7.73
N GLN A 149 -12.76 -13.37 -7.29
CA GLN A 149 -13.55 -12.50 -8.17
C GLN A 149 -12.68 -11.39 -8.78
N PHE A 150 -11.81 -10.80 -7.96
CA PHE A 150 -10.89 -9.77 -8.41
C PHE A 150 -9.95 -10.27 -9.52
N ARG A 151 -9.39 -11.48 -9.36
CA ARG A 151 -8.53 -12.12 -10.38
C ARG A 151 -9.30 -12.52 -11.64
N GLY A 152 -10.53 -12.98 -11.53
CA GLY A 152 -11.35 -13.45 -12.64
C GLY A 152 -11.89 -12.33 -13.56
N GLN A 153 -11.66 -11.07 -13.21
CA GLN A 153 -12.06 -9.91 -14.03
C GLN A 153 -10.98 -9.49 -15.04
N GLN A 154 -9.91 -10.25 -15.15
CA GLN A 154 -8.84 -10.11 -16.16
C GLN A 154 -9.15 -11.06 -17.35
#